data_27728daf5729d0ec92616855063bb647
#
_entry.id   27728daf5729d0ec92616855063bb647
#
_cell.length_a   1.000
_cell.length_b   1.000
_cell.length_c   1.000
_cell.angle_alpha   90.00
_cell.angle_beta   90.00
_cell.angle_gamma   90.00
#
_symmetry.space_group_name_H-M   'P 1'
#
loop_
_entity.id
_entity.type
_entity.pdbx_description
1 polymer ?
#
loop_
_entity_poly.entity_id
_entity_poly.type
_entity_poly.pdbx_seq_one_letter_code
_entity_poly.pdbx_strand_id
1 'polypeptide(L)'
;TFDWPPQRARALMAGGDPAMYIAVEGAEDDASQAAEDLHRLGPGENDVVICLAASGSTPYVLGALQHARASGALTIGIANNPGSPLAAYAEIGITLDTGAEVISGSTRLKAGTAQKIALNTLSSALMVRLHKVFGNLMVDLRATNAKLIARAERLTVLATGCTPERAREVLAQCGWHVKV
;
A
#
# COMPACT_ATOMS: atom_id res chain seq x y z
N THR A 1 8.28 -7.71 0.71
CA THR A 1 8.90 -7.08 1.88
C THR A 1 8.03 -7.38 3.11
N PHE A 2 8.59 -7.62 4.27
CA PHE A 2 7.91 -7.98 5.52
C PHE A 2 7.08 -9.28 5.49
N ASP A 3 7.30 -10.16 4.56
CA ASP A 3 6.57 -11.43 4.41
C ASP A 3 5.03 -11.27 4.55
N TRP A 4 4.49 -10.21 3.92
CA TRP A 4 3.07 -9.90 3.98
C TRP A 4 2.27 -10.86 3.10
N PRO A 5 1.22 -11.51 3.62
CA PRO A 5 0.42 -12.43 2.83
C PRO A 5 -0.22 -11.75 1.61
N PRO A 6 -0.03 -12.25 0.38
CA PRO A 6 -0.57 -11.61 -0.81
C PRO A 6 -2.09 -11.46 -0.81
N GLN A 7 -2.78 -12.34 -0.08
CA GLN A 7 -4.24 -12.32 0.02
C GLN A 7 -4.77 -11.15 0.85
N ARG A 8 -3.94 -10.58 1.71
CA ARG A 8 -4.29 -9.47 2.62
C ARG A 8 -4.05 -8.08 2.01
N ALA A 9 -3.55 -8.00 0.80
CA ALA A 9 -3.41 -6.75 0.06
C ALA A 9 -3.76 -6.98 -1.40
N ARG A 10 -4.73 -6.24 -1.89
CA ARG A 10 -5.20 -6.28 -3.27
C ARG A 10 -5.17 -4.87 -3.85
N ALA A 11 -4.92 -4.76 -5.12
CA ALA A 11 -5.01 -3.51 -5.85
C ALA A 11 -6.02 -3.66 -6.98
N LEU A 12 -6.85 -2.65 -7.14
CA LEU A 12 -7.75 -2.49 -8.28
C LEU A 12 -7.34 -1.23 -9.04
N MET A 13 -7.47 -1.27 -10.35
CA MET A 13 -7.16 -0.16 -11.23
C MET A 13 -8.23 -0.08 -12.32
N ALA A 14 -8.65 1.13 -12.66
CA ALA A 14 -9.53 1.36 -13.79
C ALA A 14 -8.92 0.74 -15.07
N GLY A 15 -9.69 -0.08 -15.78
CA GLY A 15 -9.22 -0.84 -16.94
C GLY A 15 -8.48 -2.15 -16.60
N GLY A 16 -8.30 -2.48 -15.32
CA GLY A 16 -7.70 -3.74 -14.87
C GLY A 16 -6.24 -3.92 -15.27
N ASP A 17 -5.76 -5.16 -15.27
CA ASP A 17 -4.37 -5.50 -15.58
C ASP A 17 -3.86 -4.96 -16.92
N PRO A 18 -4.64 -4.93 -18.02
CA PRO A 18 -4.21 -4.33 -19.28
C PRO A 18 -3.79 -2.86 -19.16
N ALA A 19 -4.44 -2.09 -18.26
CA ALA A 19 -4.17 -0.67 -18.06
C ALA A 19 -2.76 -0.39 -17.50
N MET A 20 -2.07 -1.40 -16.98
CA MET A 20 -0.66 -1.28 -16.57
C MET A 20 0.29 -1.07 -17.76
N TYR A 21 -0.12 -1.43 -18.96
CA TYR A 21 0.73 -1.41 -20.16
C TYR A 21 0.19 -0.53 -21.27
N ILE A 22 -1.13 -0.45 -21.40
CA ILE A 22 -1.80 0.28 -22.48
C ILE A 22 -2.99 1.03 -21.86
N ALA A 23 -3.15 2.31 -22.21
CA ALA A 23 -4.30 3.10 -21.76
C ALA A 23 -5.62 2.44 -22.22
N VAL A 24 -6.56 2.25 -21.28
CA VAL A 24 -7.91 1.77 -21.56
C VAL A 24 -8.83 3.00 -21.48
N GLU A 25 -9.14 3.54 -22.64
CA GLU A 25 -9.96 4.77 -22.74
C GLU A 25 -11.35 4.58 -22.10
N GLY A 26 -11.80 5.58 -21.35
CA GLY A 26 -13.09 5.58 -20.68
C GLY A 26 -13.18 4.73 -19.41
N ALA A 27 -12.16 3.93 -19.07
CA ALA A 27 -12.20 3.07 -17.88
C ALA A 27 -12.29 3.87 -16.56
N GLU A 28 -11.72 5.05 -16.51
CA GLU A 28 -11.80 5.93 -15.34
C GLU A 28 -13.19 6.53 -15.13
N ASP A 29 -14.02 6.56 -16.18
CA ASP A 29 -15.38 7.13 -16.15
C ASP A 29 -16.44 6.11 -15.71
N ASP A 30 -16.08 4.82 -15.61
CA ASP A 30 -17.02 3.74 -15.28
C ASP A 30 -17.07 3.47 -13.77
N ALA A 31 -18.00 4.16 -13.09
CA ALA A 31 -18.24 3.96 -11.66
C ALA A 31 -18.90 2.60 -11.34
N SER A 32 -19.67 2.04 -12.28
CA SER A 32 -20.35 0.75 -12.09
C SER A 32 -19.35 -0.40 -12.14
N GLN A 33 -18.39 -0.35 -13.07
CA GLN A 33 -17.31 -1.32 -13.15
C GLN A 33 -16.48 -1.37 -11.84
N ALA A 34 -16.21 -0.20 -11.24
CA ALA A 34 -15.51 -0.14 -9.96
C ALA A 34 -16.24 -0.87 -8.83
N ALA A 35 -17.56 -0.70 -8.77
CA ALA A 35 -18.39 -1.39 -7.78
C ALA A 35 -18.37 -2.91 -7.99
N GLU A 36 -18.43 -3.37 -9.24
CA GLU A 36 -18.33 -4.80 -9.58
C GLU A 36 -16.96 -5.39 -9.26
N ASP A 37 -15.88 -4.68 -9.61
CA ASP A 37 -14.51 -5.13 -9.35
C ASP A 37 -14.27 -5.26 -7.84
N LEU A 38 -14.73 -4.30 -7.05
CA LEU A 38 -14.61 -4.34 -5.61
C LEU A 38 -15.53 -5.41 -5.00
N HIS A 39 -16.74 -5.57 -5.52
CA HIS A 39 -17.69 -6.60 -5.07
C HIS A 39 -17.09 -8.01 -5.18
N ARG A 40 -16.34 -8.29 -6.24
CA ARG A 40 -15.66 -9.60 -6.42
C ARG A 40 -14.63 -9.90 -5.34
N LEU A 41 -14.09 -8.87 -4.67
CA LEU A 41 -13.17 -9.01 -3.54
C LEU A 41 -13.89 -9.22 -2.21
N GLY A 42 -15.19 -8.88 -2.14
CA GLY A 42 -16.05 -9.06 -0.98
C GLY A 42 -15.62 -8.28 0.27
N PRO A 43 -15.35 -6.97 0.17
CA PRO A 43 -14.92 -6.19 1.35
C PRO A 43 -16.03 -6.14 2.40
N GLY A 44 -15.64 -6.06 3.67
CA GLY A 44 -16.56 -5.99 4.81
C GLY A 44 -15.96 -5.19 5.97
N GLU A 45 -16.56 -5.30 7.14
CA GLU A 45 -16.23 -4.52 8.35
C GLU A 45 -14.78 -4.68 8.84
N ASN A 46 -14.11 -5.75 8.46
CA ASN A 46 -12.70 -6.01 8.84
C ASN A 46 -11.69 -5.55 7.78
N ASP A 47 -12.17 -4.90 6.71
CA ASP A 47 -11.35 -4.46 5.60
C ASP A 47 -11.19 -2.96 5.56
N VAL A 48 -10.09 -2.52 4.95
CA VAL A 48 -9.81 -1.12 4.67
C VAL A 48 -9.68 -0.93 3.17
N VAL A 49 -10.47 -0.04 2.60
CA VAL A 49 -10.40 0.33 1.19
C VAL A 49 -9.77 1.71 1.05
N ILE A 50 -8.58 1.75 0.45
CA ILE A 50 -7.85 2.99 0.20
C ILE A 50 -8.10 3.40 -1.25
N CYS A 51 -8.81 4.50 -1.43
CA CYS A 51 -9.16 5.07 -2.72
C CYS A 51 -8.20 6.22 -3.06
N LEU A 52 -7.58 6.17 -4.25
CA LEU A 52 -6.60 7.17 -4.69
C LEU A 52 -7.00 7.78 -6.03
N ALA A 53 -7.07 9.08 -6.08
CA ALA A 53 -7.23 9.83 -7.33
C ALA A 53 -6.59 11.21 -7.18
N ALA A 54 -5.73 11.62 -8.09
CA ALA A 54 -5.09 12.93 -8.02
C ALA A 54 -6.11 14.06 -8.05
N SER A 55 -7.09 14.00 -8.98
CA SER A 55 -8.21 14.93 -9.04
C SER A 55 -9.15 14.80 -7.83
N GLY A 56 -9.28 13.59 -7.29
CA GLY A 56 -10.27 13.23 -6.28
C GLY A 56 -11.70 13.19 -6.78
N SER A 57 -11.92 13.17 -8.11
CA SER A 57 -13.24 13.16 -8.75
C SER A 57 -13.42 12.06 -9.79
N THR A 58 -12.45 11.17 -9.97
CA THR A 58 -12.50 10.04 -10.91
C THR A 58 -13.71 9.15 -10.61
N PRO A 59 -14.67 8.98 -11.55
CA PRO A 59 -15.89 8.22 -11.32
C PRO A 59 -15.65 6.79 -10.86
N TYR A 60 -14.72 6.06 -11.48
CA TYR A 60 -14.31 4.72 -11.05
C TYR A 60 -13.95 4.68 -9.55
N VAL A 61 -13.12 5.62 -9.09
CA VAL A 61 -12.68 5.67 -7.69
C VAL A 61 -13.81 6.03 -6.73
N LEU A 62 -14.70 6.94 -7.13
CA LEU A 62 -15.87 7.30 -6.35
C LEU A 62 -16.89 6.15 -6.26
N GLY A 63 -17.07 5.38 -7.34
CA GLY A 63 -17.89 4.17 -7.35
C GLY A 63 -17.35 3.10 -6.39
N ALA A 64 -16.04 2.86 -6.41
CA ALA A 64 -15.37 1.97 -5.45
C ALA A 64 -15.58 2.46 -4.00
N LEU A 65 -15.41 3.75 -3.73
CA LEU A 65 -15.62 4.33 -2.40
C LEU A 65 -17.04 4.10 -1.90
N GLN A 66 -18.05 4.34 -2.73
CA GLN A 66 -19.47 4.16 -2.37
C GLN A 66 -19.77 2.70 -2.05
N HIS A 67 -19.27 1.76 -2.88
CA HIS A 67 -19.46 0.33 -2.66
C HIS A 67 -18.76 -0.14 -1.37
N ALA A 68 -17.54 0.30 -1.11
CA ALA A 68 -16.80 -0.02 0.11
C ALA A 68 -17.56 0.41 1.36
N ARG A 69 -18.08 1.63 1.38
CA ARG A 69 -18.90 2.13 2.49
C ARG A 69 -20.17 1.32 2.69
N ALA A 70 -20.87 1.01 1.60
CA ALA A 70 -22.08 0.20 1.67
C ALA A 70 -21.82 -1.22 2.20
N SER A 71 -20.62 -1.75 2.00
CA SER A 71 -20.18 -3.05 2.49
C SER A 71 -19.67 -3.02 3.94
N GLY A 72 -19.60 -1.85 4.57
CA GLY A 72 -19.13 -1.68 5.96
C GLY A 72 -17.60 -1.61 6.11
N ALA A 73 -16.84 -1.55 5.01
CA ALA A 73 -15.39 -1.41 5.07
C ALA A 73 -14.98 0.02 5.47
N LEU A 74 -13.91 0.16 6.25
CA LEU A 74 -13.31 1.47 6.54
C LEU A 74 -12.76 2.07 5.25
N THR A 75 -13.12 3.32 4.96
CA THR A 75 -12.70 4.00 3.74
C THR A 75 -11.70 5.11 3.98
N ILE A 76 -10.61 5.10 3.20
CA ILE A 76 -9.59 6.17 3.19
C ILE A 76 -9.55 6.76 1.78
N GLY A 77 -9.83 8.05 1.64
CA GLY A 77 -9.75 8.77 0.37
C GLY A 77 -8.52 9.66 0.31
N ILE A 78 -7.65 9.45 -0.68
CA ILE A 78 -6.43 10.25 -0.87
C ILE A 78 -6.51 10.99 -2.19
N ALA A 79 -6.49 12.33 -2.13
CA ALA A 79 -6.54 13.20 -3.30
C ALA A 79 -5.48 14.31 -3.23
N ASN A 80 -5.19 14.94 -4.37
CA ASN A 80 -4.24 16.06 -4.40
C ASN A 80 -4.93 17.44 -4.54
N ASN A 81 -6.24 17.45 -4.80
CA ASN A 81 -7.01 18.69 -4.88
C ASN A 81 -7.78 18.94 -3.58
N PRO A 82 -7.56 20.08 -2.92
CA PRO A 82 -8.38 20.51 -1.78
C PRO A 82 -9.86 20.55 -2.13
N GLY A 83 -10.70 20.10 -1.19
CA GLY A 83 -12.15 20.09 -1.35
C GLY A 83 -12.69 19.05 -2.34
N SER A 84 -11.87 18.08 -2.74
CA SER A 84 -12.30 17.03 -3.66
C SER A 84 -13.35 16.10 -3.05
N PRO A 85 -14.29 15.56 -3.87
CA PRO A 85 -15.32 14.63 -3.42
C PRO A 85 -14.73 13.39 -2.71
N LEU A 86 -13.64 12.84 -3.22
CA LEU A 86 -13.00 11.66 -2.67
C LEU A 86 -12.58 11.86 -1.22
N ALA A 87 -11.91 12.98 -0.92
CA ALA A 87 -11.49 13.29 0.44
C ALA A 87 -12.67 13.66 1.35
N ALA A 88 -13.72 14.28 0.78
CA ALA A 88 -14.90 14.69 1.54
C ALA A 88 -15.82 13.51 1.93
N TYR A 89 -15.94 12.50 1.07
CA TYR A 89 -16.89 11.40 1.26
C TYR A 89 -16.31 10.16 1.94
N ALA A 90 -14.98 10.00 1.94
CA ALA A 90 -14.32 8.94 2.71
C ALA A 90 -14.45 9.19 4.22
N GLU A 91 -14.45 8.13 5.04
CA GLU A 91 -14.41 8.29 6.49
C GLU A 91 -13.12 8.97 6.95
N ILE A 92 -12.01 8.65 6.29
CA ILE A 92 -10.72 9.32 6.48
C ILE A 92 -10.33 9.96 5.15
N GLY A 93 -10.49 11.27 5.06
CA GLY A 93 -10.06 12.06 3.90
C GLY A 93 -8.65 12.61 4.09
N ILE A 94 -7.78 12.40 3.11
CA ILE A 94 -6.42 12.92 3.09
C ILE A 94 -6.21 13.76 1.85
N THR A 95 -5.88 15.03 2.03
CA THR A 95 -5.51 15.93 0.94
C THR A 95 -4.01 16.15 0.93
N LEU A 96 -3.38 15.77 -0.16
CA LEU A 96 -1.96 16.01 -0.43
C LEU A 96 -1.85 17.20 -1.39
N ASP A 97 -1.98 18.41 -0.86
CA ASP A 97 -1.94 19.64 -1.69
C ASP A 97 -0.54 19.83 -2.29
N THR A 98 -0.41 19.49 -3.56
CA THR A 98 0.84 19.63 -4.34
C THR A 98 0.83 20.85 -5.25
N GLY A 99 -0.26 21.58 -5.30
CA GLY A 99 -0.45 22.69 -6.24
C GLY A 99 -0.41 22.24 -7.72
N ALA A 100 -0.37 23.21 -8.64
CA ALA A 100 -0.39 22.95 -10.07
C ALA A 100 0.87 22.19 -10.54
N GLU A 101 0.70 21.26 -11.47
CA GLU A 101 1.81 20.54 -12.09
C GLU A 101 2.65 21.44 -13.01
N VAL A 102 3.94 21.13 -13.17
CA VAL A 102 4.82 21.83 -14.12
C VAL A 102 4.31 21.68 -15.55
N ILE A 103 3.80 20.49 -15.88
CA ILE A 103 3.06 20.24 -17.12
C ILE A 103 1.59 20.12 -16.71
N SER A 104 0.77 21.08 -17.09
CA SER A 104 -0.65 21.16 -16.70
C SER A 104 -1.37 19.84 -16.98
N GLY A 105 -2.08 19.33 -15.96
CA GLY A 105 -2.83 18.08 -16.02
C GLY A 105 -1.98 16.79 -15.92
N SER A 106 -0.66 16.87 -15.91
CA SER A 106 0.21 15.69 -15.84
C SER A 106 0.42 15.22 -14.39
N THR A 107 -0.63 14.68 -13.78
CA THR A 107 -0.69 14.30 -12.35
C THR A 107 0.24 13.15 -11.95
N ARG A 108 0.88 12.49 -12.93
CA ARG A 108 1.94 11.51 -12.67
C ARG A 108 3.20 12.13 -12.02
N LEU A 109 3.35 13.45 -12.04
CA LEU A 109 4.53 14.18 -11.56
C LEU A 109 4.45 14.40 -10.03
N LYS A 110 4.07 15.61 -9.58
CA LYS A 110 4.04 15.92 -8.14
C LYS A 110 2.96 15.14 -7.40
N ALA A 111 1.76 15.08 -7.97
CA ALA A 111 0.64 14.38 -7.36
C ALA A 111 0.95 12.90 -7.16
N GLY A 112 1.35 12.18 -8.20
CA GLY A 112 1.72 10.76 -8.12
C GLY A 112 2.90 10.51 -7.17
N THR A 113 3.89 11.42 -7.15
CA THR A 113 5.02 11.34 -6.21
C THR A 113 4.55 11.49 -4.75
N ALA A 114 3.67 12.45 -4.48
CA ALA A 114 3.13 12.66 -3.14
C ALA A 114 2.28 11.46 -2.67
N GLN A 115 1.44 10.91 -3.54
CA GLN A 115 0.66 9.70 -3.23
C GLN A 115 1.56 8.50 -2.94
N LYS A 116 2.62 8.29 -3.73
CA LYS A 116 3.63 7.25 -3.44
C LYS A 116 4.26 7.43 -2.08
N ILE A 117 4.64 8.66 -1.70
CA ILE A 117 5.23 8.95 -0.39
C ILE A 117 4.22 8.66 0.72
N ALA A 118 2.95 9.09 0.57
CA ALA A 118 1.89 8.83 1.53
C ALA A 118 1.66 7.32 1.75
N LEU A 119 1.58 6.53 0.67
CA LEU A 119 1.42 5.09 0.76
C LEU A 119 2.63 4.40 1.40
N ASN A 120 3.86 4.83 1.08
CA ASN A 120 5.07 4.30 1.71
C ASN A 120 5.10 4.63 3.20
N THR A 121 4.69 5.83 3.58
CA THR A 121 4.60 6.24 5.00
C THR A 121 3.57 5.39 5.72
N LEU A 122 2.37 5.24 5.16
CA LEU A 122 1.30 4.43 5.74
C LEU A 122 1.74 2.98 5.92
N SER A 123 2.28 2.35 4.87
CA SER A 123 2.71 0.96 4.94
C SER A 123 3.86 0.75 5.92
N SER A 124 4.83 1.67 5.96
CA SER A 124 5.94 1.61 6.92
C SER A 124 5.45 1.76 8.36
N ALA A 125 4.58 2.73 8.62
CA ALA A 125 4.00 2.95 9.94
C ALA A 125 3.19 1.72 10.40
N LEU A 126 2.42 1.10 9.48
CA LEU A 126 1.70 -0.13 9.75
C LEU A 126 2.64 -1.27 10.14
N MET A 127 3.74 -1.48 9.41
CA MET A 127 4.71 -2.52 9.72
C MET A 127 5.42 -2.29 11.06
N VAL A 128 5.69 -1.04 11.43
CA VAL A 128 6.20 -0.69 12.76
C VAL A 128 5.17 -1.04 13.84
N ARG A 129 3.91 -0.66 13.65
CA ARG A 129 2.82 -0.96 14.59
C ARG A 129 2.55 -2.46 14.75
N LEU A 130 2.80 -3.23 13.71
CA LEU A 130 2.70 -4.70 13.72
C LEU A 130 3.97 -5.39 14.25
N HIS A 131 4.89 -4.62 14.86
CA HIS A 131 6.14 -5.13 15.44
C HIS A 131 7.01 -5.90 14.44
N LYS A 132 6.98 -5.52 13.15
CA LYS A 132 7.82 -6.11 12.10
C LYS A 132 9.20 -5.44 11.99
N VAL A 133 9.46 -4.47 12.88
CA VAL A 133 10.68 -3.66 12.91
C VAL A 133 11.24 -3.64 14.34
N PHE A 134 12.55 -3.72 14.49
CA PHE A 134 13.29 -3.53 15.73
C PHE A 134 14.24 -2.32 15.55
N GLY A 135 13.98 -1.23 16.28
CA GLY A 135 14.63 0.06 15.99
C GLY A 135 14.35 0.47 14.54
N ASN A 136 15.37 0.59 13.72
CA ASN A 136 15.29 0.84 12.28
C ASN A 136 15.55 -0.42 11.43
N LEU A 137 15.63 -1.59 12.04
CA LEU A 137 15.92 -2.85 11.38
C LEU A 137 14.62 -3.59 11.02
N MET A 138 14.46 -3.96 9.75
CA MET A 138 13.38 -4.82 9.31
C MET A 138 13.70 -6.27 9.69
N VAL A 139 13.13 -6.74 10.79
CA VAL A 139 13.44 -8.06 11.36
C VAL A 139 12.46 -9.16 10.98
N ASP A 140 11.26 -8.81 10.55
CA ASP A 140 10.27 -9.79 10.13
C ASP A 140 10.46 -10.13 8.63
N LEU A 141 11.50 -10.90 8.37
CA LEU A 141 11.82 -11.43 7.06
C LEU A 141 12.21 -12.89 7.15
N ARG A 142 11.89 -13.66 6.13
CA ARG A 142 12.37 -15.03 5.93
C ARG A 142 13.40 -15.03 4.81
N ALA A 143 14.59 -15.55 5.10
CA ALA A 143 15.67 -15.56 4.13
C ALA A 143 15.52 -16.76 3.17
N THR A 144 15.14 -16.49 1.92
CA THR A 144 14.87 -17.51 0.89
C THR A 144 15.96 -17.64 -0.17
N ASN A 145 16.97 -16.76 -0.13
CA ASN A 145 18.12 -16.79 -1.06
C ASN A 145 19.39 -16.30 -0.38
N ALA A 146 20.55 -16.51 -1.02
CA ALA A 146 21.86 -16.18 -0.45
C ALA A 146 22.00 -14.71 -0.01
N LYS A 147 21.43 -13.77 -0.79
CA LYS A 147 21.44 -12.33 -0.44
C LYS A 147 20.64 -12.05 0.83
N LEU A 148 19.48 -12.69 1.00
CA LEU A 148 18.63 -12.54 2.18
C LEU A 148 19.24 -13.25 3.39
N ILE A 149 19.93 -14.38 3.22
CA ILE A 149 20.69 -15.06 4.28
C ILE A 149 21.78 -14.13 4.84
N ALA A 150 22.63 -13.57 3.98
CA ALA A 150 23.66 -12.62 4.42
C ALA A 150 23.06 -11.37 5.08
N ARG A 151 21.89 -10.91 4.62
CA ARG A 151 21.15 -9.80 5.25
C ARG A 151 20.63 -10.20 6.63
N ALA A 152 20.05 -11.39 6.78
CA ALA A 152 19.54 -11.90 8.05
C ALA A 152 20.67 -12.01 9.11
N GLU A 153 21.82 -12.57 8.75
CA GLU A 153 23.00 -12.62 9.63
C GLU A 153 23.39 -11.21 10.11
N ARG A 154 23.55 -10.26 9.17
CA ARG A 154 23.90 -8.88 9.51
C ARG A 154 22.87 -8.22 10.41
N LEU A 155 21.58 -8.39 10.16
CA LEU A 155 20.50 -7.83 10.97
C LEU A 155 20.52 -8.41 12.39
N THR A 156 20.76 -9.72 12.54
CA THR A 156 20.86 -10.38 13.84
C THR A 156 22.05 -9.84 14.63
N VAL A 157 23.23 -9.72 14.01
CA VAL A 157 24.41 -9.12 14.65
C VAL A 157 24.12 -7.68 15.10
N LEU A 158 23.51 -6.85 14.23
CA LEU A 158 23.18 -5.46 14.57
C LEU A 158 22.16 -5.34 15.70
N ALA A 159 21.18 -6.25 15.74
CA ALA A 159 20.13 -6.22 16.75
C ALA A 159 20.58 -6.72 18.12
N THR A 160 21.50 -7.69 18.16
CA THR A 160 21.87 -8.42 19.41
C THR A 160 23.28 -8.17 19.89
N GLY A 161 24.18 -7.69 19.02
CA GLY A 161 25.61 -7.56 19.32
C GLY A 161 26.38 -8.89 19.33
N CYS A 162 25.77 -10.01 18.91
CA CYS A 162 26.45 -11.31 18.86
C CYS A 162 27.45 -11.38 17.70
N THR A 163 28.33 -12.44 17.72
CA THR A 163 29.24 -12.69 16.59
C THR A 163 28.50 -13.20 15.36
N PRO A 164 29.05 -13.03 14.14
CA PRO A 164 28.44 -13.57 12.91
C PRO A 164 28.24 -15.09 12.95
N GLU A 165 29.19 -15.84 13.55
CA GLU A 165 29.11 -17.29 13.71
C GLU A 165 27.89 -17.67 14.56
N ARG A 166 27.71 -16.97 15.69
CA ARG A 166 26.58 -17.19 16.57
C ARG A 166 25.25 -16.82 15.92
N ALA A 167 25.21 -15.69 15.17
CA ALA A 167 24.04 -15.30 14.41
C ALA A 167 23.63 -16.39 13.41
N ARG A 168 24.58 -16.94 12.66
CA ARG A 168 24.33 -18.01 11.68
C ARG A 168 23.81 -19.28 12.33
N GLU A 169 24.42 -19.68 13.44
CA GLU A 169 24.01 -20.87 14.19
C GLU A 169 22.55 -20.77 14.65
N VAL A 170 22.18 -19.64 15.28
CA VAL A 170 20.81 -19.41 15.77
C VAL A 170 19.81 -19.31 14.63
N LEU A 171 20.13 -18.56 13.55
CA LEU A 171 19.26 -18.43 12.39
C LEU A 171 18.99 -19.79 11.73
N ALA A 172 19.98 -20.67 11.65
CA ALA A 172 19.78 -22.02 11.13
C ALA A 172 18.77 -22.82 11.97
N GLN A 173 18.79 -22.69 13.30
CA GLN A 173 17.83 -23.32 14.20
C GLN A 173 16.41 -22.75 14.08
N CYS A 174 16.29 -21.47 13.72
CA CYS A 174 15.02 -20.74 13.57
C CYS A 174 14.50 -20.73 12.12
N GLY A 175 14.99 -21.60 11.24
CA GLY A 175 14.57 -21.64 9.84
C GLY A 175 14.82 -20.35 9.09
N TRP A 176 15.87 -19.62 9.43
CA TRP A 176 16.26 -18.32 8.86
C TRP A 176 15.24 -17.19 9.05
N HIS A 177 14.43 -17.30 10.09
CA HIS A 177 13.56 -16.22 10.55
C HIS A 177 14.33 -15.32 11.52
N VAL A 178 14.43 -14.01 11.24
CA VAL A 178 15.19 -13.09 12.10
C VAL A 178 14.41 -12.75 13.36
N LYS A 179 13.09 -12.58 13.21
CA LYS A 179 12.18 -12.38 14.34
C LYS A 179 11.60 -13.72 14.79
N VAL A 180 12.05 -14.20 15.92
CA VAL A 180 11.54 -15.40 16.59
C VAL A 180 10.92 -15.04 17.92
#